data_4b522b3d34f7624bfbac70fb1ca2dec8
#
_entry.id   4b522b3d34f7624bfbac70fb1ca2dec8
#
_cell.length_a   1.000
_cell.length_b   1.000
_cell.length_c   1.000
_cell.angle_alpha   90.00
_cell.angle_beta   90.00
_cell.angle_gamma   90.00
#
_symmetry.space_group_name_H-M   'P 1'
#
loop_
_entity.id
_entity.type
_entity.pdbx_description
1 polymer ?
#
loop_
_entity_poly.entity_id
_entity_poly.type
_entity_poly.pdbx_seq_one_letter_code
_entity_poly.pdbx_strand_id
1 'polypeptide(L)'
;MTESSARGRFEIVNNLGLHARAATKLVQLAARFSCDIDIVRDGQRANAKSVMGVLLLCGAKGTIVEVAANGPEAEDAVSSIGALIAQRFGEDE
;
A
#
# COMPACT_ATOMS: atom_id res chain seq x y z
N MET A 1 9.10 18.22 18.21
CA MET A 1 9.25 16.83 17.83
C MET A 1 9.05 16.67 16.34
N THR A 2 9.95 16.01 15.69
CA THR A 2 9.88 15.81 14.24
C THR A 2 9.01 14.60 13.91
N GLU A 3 8.09 14.80 13.00
CA GLU A 3 7.35 13.66 12.47
C GLU A 3 8.20 12.93 11.44
N SER A 4 8.15 11.61 11.48
CA SER A 4 8.79 10.81 10.46
C SER A 4 7.91 10.79 9.22
N SER A 5 8.53 10.79 8.05
CA SER A 5 7.83 10.54 6.80
C SER A 5 8.68 9.61 5.94
N ALA A 6 8.01 8.78 5.15
CA ALA A 6 8.69 7.83 4.28
C ALA A 6 7.85 7.61 3.04
N ARG A 7 8.53 7.28 1.94
CA ARG A 7 7.88 6.96 0.66
C ARG A 7 8.60 5.83 -0.02
N GLY A 8 7.86 5.03 -0.76
CA GLY A 8 8.43 4.00 -1.59
C GLY A 8 7.56 3.76 -2.80
N ARG A 9 8.17 3.34 -3.90
CA ARG A 9 7.45 3.03 -5.13
C ARG A 9 7.55 1.53 -5.38
N PHE A 10 6.43 0.92 -5.72
CA PHE A 10 6.36 -0.52 -5.88
C PHE A 10 5.50 -0.88 -7.09
N GLU A 11 5.89 -1.92 -7.78
CA GLU A 11 5.12 -2.43 -8.91
C GLU A 11 4.16 -3.52 -8.43
N ILE A 12 2.91 -3.44 -8.86
CA ILE A 12 1.93 -4.50 -8.60
C ILE A 12 2.31 -5.68 -9.50
N VAL A 13 2.72 -6.79 -8.89
CA VAL A 13 3.29 -7.92 -9.63
C VAL A 13 2.41 -9.16 -9.65
N ASN A 14 1.34 -9.19 -8.87
CA ASN A 14 0.39 -10.30 -8.89
C ASN A 14 -0.59 -10.15 -10.06
N ASN A 15 -1.03 -11.27 -10.62
CA ASN A 15 -1.88 -11.25 -11.82
C ASN A 15 -3.21 -10.54 -11.62
N LEU A 16 -3.81 -10.67 -10.45
CA LEU A 16 -5.14 -10.08 -10.17
C LEU A 16 -5.08 -8.63 -9.74
N GLY A 17 -3.87 -8.10 -9.47
CA GLY A 17 -3.71 -6.71 -9.02
C GLY A 17 -4.33 -6.47 -7.64
N LEU A 18 -4.77 -5.23 -7.42
CA LEU A 18 -5.38 -4.82 -6.15
C LEU A 18 -6.85 -5.20 -6.09
N HIS A 19 -7.15 -6.50 -6.23
CA HIS A 19 -8.52 -7.02 -6.07
C HIS A 19 -8.91 -7.05 -4.59
N ALA A 20 -10.15 -7.44 -4.28
CA ALA A 20 -10.69 -7.33 -2.93
C ALA A 20 -9.84 -8.01 -1.86
N ARG A 21 -9.33 -9.21 -2.13
CA ARG A 21 -8.51 -9.94 -1.16
C ARG A 21 -7.17 -9.24 -0.92
N ALA A 22 -6.51 -8.80 -2.00
CA ALA A 22 -5.24 -8.10 -1.91
C ALA A 22 -5.42 -6.77 -1.17
N ALA A 23 -6.45 -6.01 -1.51
CA ALA A 23 -6.75 -4.75 -0.84
C ALA A 23 -7.01 -4.97 0.66
N THR A 24 -7.74 -6.02 1.01
CA THR A 24 -8.01 -6.33 2.41
C THR A 24 -6.72 -6.64 3.17
N LYS A 25 -5.82 -7.43 2.58
CA LYS A 25 -4.54 -7.73 3.21
C LYS A 25 -3.70 -6.47 3.42
N LEU A 26 -3.69 -5.58 2.43
CA LEU A 26 -2.95 -4.34 2.52
C LEU A 26 -3.50 -3.46 3.64
N VAL A 27 -4.83 -3.31 3.71
CA VAL A 27 -5.48 -2.50 4.72
C VAL A 27 -5.25 -3.06 6.12
N GLN A 28 -5.33 -4.39 6.28
CA GLN A 28 -5.08 -5.03 7.57
C GLN A 28 -3.66 -4.80 8.04
N LEU A 29 -2.70 -4.85 7.14
CA LEU A 29 -1.31 -4.56 7.47
C LEU A 29 -1.13 -3.09 7.83
N ALA A 30 -1.68 -2.19 7.02
CA ALA A 30 -1.58 -0.75 7.26
C ALA A 30 -2.19 -0.36 8.63
N ALA A 31 -3.26 -1.03 9.02
CA ALA A 31 -3.92 -0.75 10.29
C ALA A 31 -3.06 -1.06 11.52
N ARG A 32 -1.99 -1.81 11.35
CA ARG A 32 -1.07 -2.12 12.45
C ARG A 32 -0.17 -0.94 12.82
N PHE A 33 -0.10 0.06 11.96
CA PHE A 33 0.79 1.21 12.16
C PHE A 33 -0.03 2.43 12.57
N SER A 34 0.54 3.22 13.48
CA SER A 34 -0.15 4.43 13.99
C SER A 34 -0.08 5.59 13.01
N CYS A 35 0.87 5.56 12.07
CA CYS A 35 1.06 6.65 11.12
C CYS A 35 -0.06 6.70 10.08
N ASP A 36 -0.18 7.84 9.41
CA ASP A 36 -1.06 7.99 8.26
C ASP A 36 -0.35 7.37 7.06
N ILE A 37 -1.08 6.58 6.27
CA ILE A 37 -0.51 5.89 5.12
C ILE A 37 -1.45 6.07 3.93
N ASP A 38 -0.88 6.55 2.82
CA ASP A 38 -1.61 6.70 1.56
C ASP A 38 -0.97 5.83 0.48
N ILE A 39 -1.82 5.34 -0.41
CA ILE A 39 -1.38 4.70 -1.64
C ILE A 39 -1.71 5.66 -2.77
N VAL A 40 -0.74 5.93 -3.64
CA VAL A 40 -0.90 6.89 -4.74
C VAL A 40 -0.63 6.19 -6.06
N ARG A 41 -1.53 6.39 -7.02
CA ARG A 41 -1.39 5.89 -8.38
C ARG A 41 -1.80 7.00 -9.35
N ASP A 42 -0.88 7.40 -10.22
CA ASP A 42 -1.15 8.43 -11.25
C ASP A 42 -1.87 9.66 -10.70
N GLY A 43 -1.41 10.16 -9.57
CA GLY A 43 -2.00 11.34 -8.93
C GLY A 43 -3.25 11.07 -8.12
N GLN A 44 -3.81 9.88 -8.18
CA GLN A 44 -4.96 9.50 -7.35
C GLN A 44 -4.44 8.96 -6.01
N ARG A 45 -5.04 9.43 -4.93
CA ARG A 45 -4.60 9.10 -3.58
C ARG A 45 -5.70 8.39 -2.83
N ALA A 46 -5.35 7.32 -2.13
CA ALA A 46 -6.27 6.58 -1.29
C ALA A 46 -5.66 6.37 0.09
N ASN A 47 -6.50 6.38 1.11
CA ASN A 47 -6.09 6.01 2.45
C ASN A 47 -5.84 4.50 2.48
N ALA A 48 -4.62 4.09 2.83
CA ALA A 48 -4.26 2.68 2.89
C ALA A 48 -5.04 1.88 3.94
N LYS A 49 -5.76 2.57 4.82
CA LYS A 49 -6.59 1.93 5.85
C LYS A 49 -8.05 1.82 5.42
N SER A 50 -8.35 2.11 4.15
CA SER A 50 -9.69 2.02 3.57
C SER A 50 -9.71 1.03 2.42
N VAL A 51 -10.42 -0.09 2.57
CA VAL A 51 -10.53 -1.11 1.51
C VAL A 51 -11.15 -0.51 0.26
N MET A 52 -12.24 0.25 0.41
CA MET A 52 -12.89 0.88 -0.75
C MET A 52 -11.95 1.85 -1.46
N GLY A 53 -11.20 2.65 -0.68
CA GLY A 53 -10.25 3.60 -1.26
C GLY A 53 -9.18 2.90 -2.08
N VAL A 54 -8.61 1.82 -1.54
CA VAL A 54 -7.57 1.06 -2.25
C VAL A 54 -8.14 0.40 -3.51
N LEU A 55 -9.35 -0.16 -3.42
CA LEU A 55 -10.00 -0.77 -4.60
C LEU A 55 -10.24 0.24 -5.71
N LEU A 56 -10.61 1.46 -5.36
CA LEU A 56 -10.91 2.50 -6.36
C LEU A 56 -9.67 2.95 -7.13
N LEU A 57 -8.47 2.64 -6.66
CA LEU A 57 -7.24 2.94 -7.41
C LEU A 57 -7.09 2.06 -8.66
N CYS A 58 -7.78 0.94 -8.74
CA CYS A 58 -7.74 0.03 -9.89
C CYS A 58 -6.31 -0.39 -10.26
N GLY A 59 -5.51 -0.75 -9.25
CA GLY A 59 -4.10 -1.12 -9.45
C GLY A 59 -3.94 -2.48 -10.10
N ALA A 60 -3.92 -2.52 -11.43
CA ALA A 60 -3.69 -3.75 -12.18
C ALA A 60 -2.22 -4.15 -12.15
N LYS A 61 -1.94 -5.41 -12.51
CA LYS A 61 -0.57 -5.90 -12.65
C LYS A 61 0.24 -4.95 -13.56
N GLY A 62 1.44 -4.63 -13.13
CA GLY A 62 2.32 -3.71 -13.86
C GLY A 62 2.19 -2.25 -13.45
N THR A 63 1.15 -1.91 -12.70
CA THR A 63 0.95 -0.55 -12.21
C THR A 63 1.98 -0.22 -11.13
N ILE A 64 2.54 0.98 -11.20
CA ILE A 64 3.43 1.48 -10.15
C ILE A 64 2.58 2.27 -9.15
N VAL A 65 2.71 1.93 -7.89
CA VAL A 65 2.06 2.68 -6.81
C VAL A 65 3.10 3.25 -5.87
N GLU A 66 2.81 4.39 -5.28
CA GLU A 66 3.64 4.98 -4.25
C GLU A 66 2.95 4.76 -2.90
N VAL A 67 3.73 4.32 -1.92
CA VAL A 67 3.28 4.23 -0.54
C VAL A 67 3.90 5.39 0.20
N ALA A 68 3.06 6.26 0.77
CA ALA A 68 3.53 7.44 1.49
C ALA A 68 3.00 7.38 2.92
N ALA A 69 3.89 7.44 3.89
CA ALA A 69 3.53 7.37 5.31
C ALA A 69 4.08 8.56 6.07
N ASN A 70 3.29 9.07 7.01
CA ASN A 70 3.65 10.19 7.87
C ASN A 70 3.28 9.87 9.30
N GLY A 71 4.25 10.02 10.22
CA GLY A 71 4.03 9.79 11.63
C GLY A 71 4.90 8.68 12.18
N PRO A 72 4.58 8.17 13.36
CA PRO A 72 5.39 7.11 13.99
C PRO A 72 5.47 5.87 13.11
N GLU A 73 6.64 5.28 13.02
CA GLU A 73 6.87 4.02 12.28
C GLU A 73 6.67 4.14 10.77
N ALA A 74 6.77 5.36 10.21
CA ALA A 74 6.53 5.57 8.79
C ALA A 74 7.42 4.70 7.89
N GLU A 75 8.72 4.59 8.21
CA GLU A 75 9.63 3.76 7.43
C GLU A 75 9.26 2.28 7.50
N ASP A 76 8.93 1.79 8.68
CA ASP A 76 8.51 0.39 8.84
C ASP A 76 7.22 0.12 8.09
N ALA A 77 6.29 1.07 8.09
CA ALA A 77 5.03 0.93 7.37
C ALA A 77 5.26 0.79 5.86
N VAL A 78 6.07 1.67 5.29
CA VAL A 78 6.38 1.63 3.85
C VAL A 78 7.10 0.33 3.50
N SER A 79 8.08 -0.05 4.29
CA SER A 79 8.85 -1.27 4.06
C SER A 79 7.96 -2.52 4.12
N SER A 80 7.09 -2.60 5.13
CA SER A 80 6.21 -3.76 5.31
C SER A 80 5.18 -3.86 4.19
N ILE A 81 4.57 -2.74 3.80
CA ILE A 81 3.59 -2.74 2.71
C ILE A 81 4.29 -3.07 1.39
N GLY A 82 5.49 -2.52 1.16
CA GLY A 82 6.28 -2.84 -0.02
C GLY A 82 6.60 -4.32 -0.12
N ALA A 83 6.96 -4.95 1.00
CA ALA A 83 7.23 -6.38 1.03
C ALA A 83 5.98 -7.20 0.69
N LEU A 84 4.82 -6.79 1.21
CA LEU A 84 3.57 -7.47 0.90
C LEU A 84 3.26 -7.41 -0.60
N ILE A 85 3.46 -6.24 -1.21
CA ILE A 85 3.26 -6.06 -2.66
C ILE A 85 4.24 -6.95 -3.44
N ALA A 86 5.52 -6.94 -3.07
CA ALA A 86 6.55 -7.72 -3.75
C ALA A 86 6.31 -9.23 -3.65
N GLN A 87 5.65 -9.66 -2.58
CA GLN A 87 5.31 -11.07 -2.35
C GLN A 87 3.96 -11.44 -2.98
N ARG A 88 3.43 -10.59 -3.85
CA ARG A 88 2.17 -10.83 -4.57
C ARG A 88 0.98 -10.99 -3.61
N PHE A 89 1.01 -10.32 -2.46
CA PHE A 89 -0.02 -10.46 -1.42
C PHE A 89 -0.21 -11.92 -0.98
N GLY A 90 0.83 -12.74 -1.12
CA GLY A 90 0.77 -14.17 -0.80
C GLY A 90 0.12 -15.02 -1.86
N GLU A 91 -0.20 -14.47 -3.03
CA GLU A 91 -0.76 -15.23 -4.16
C GLU A 91 0.34 -15.90 -4.95
N ASP A 92 0.02 -17.06 -5.57
CA ASP A 92 1.00 -17.80 -6.36
C ASP A 92 1.35 -17.08 -7.66
N GLU A 93 0.44 -16.29 -8.15
CA GLU A 93 0.62 -15.57 -9.42
C GLU A 93 0.43 -14.07 -9.21
#